data_abfc3779e3b670bb20f2703a0d2afb3d
#
_entry.id   abfc3779e3b670bb20f2703a0d2afb3d
#
_cell.length_a   1.000
_cell.length_b   1.000
_cell.length_c   1.000
_cell.angle_alpha   90.00
_cell.angle_beta   90.00
_cell.angle_gamma   90.00
#
_symmetry.space_group_name_H-M   'P 1'
#
loop_
_entity.id
_entity.type
_entity.pdbx_description
1 polymer ?
#
loop_
_entity_poly.entity_id
_entity_poly.type
_entity_poly.pdbx_seq_one_letter_code
_entity_poly.pdbx_strand_id
1 'polypeptide(L)'
;MKIESMEILVKLKSYFIDSFNQGSLGFSLLEIISILIFLFLAILIRGFFAKTIVSKIKNIIQKTGNKVDDNLFDALSSPLKTLPIILVFIAMGLFVNNDSQLSLFLEKINQTFVTIFIFWLLHQSLVPLSQAFQKLEELLSKALVLWLIRSIKYLIIFLGSVAVLETWGIKIGPVIAGLGLFGVAVALGAQDL
;
A
#
# COMPACT_ATOMS: atom_id res chain seq x y z
N MET A 1 33.52 49.35 1.23
CA MET A 1 32.34 49.05 2.09
C MET A 1 31.05 48.73 1.33
N LYS A 2 30.57 49.58 0.38
CA LYS A 2 29.33 49.31 -0.38
C LYS A 2 29.46 48.19 -1.43
N ILE A 3 30.66 47.95 -1.98
CA ILE A 3 30.95 46.92 -2.97
C ILE A 3 31.08 45.57 -2.28
N GLU A 4 31.74 45.51 -1.13
CA GLU A 4 31.88 44.27 -0.31
C GLU A 4 30.54 43.76 0.21
N SER A 5 29.65 44.64 0.64
CA SER A 5 28.30 44.28 1.08
C SER A 5 27.45 43.73 -0.06
N MET A 6 27.64 44.20 -1.29
CA MET A 6 26.92 43.72 -2.47
C MET A 6 27.44 42.33 -2.91
N GLU A 7 28.74 42.10 -2.80
CA GLU A 7 29.37 40.81 -3.10
C GLU A 7 28.96 39.72 -2.10
N ILE A 8 28.84 40.07 -0.83
CA ILE A 8 28.30 39.19 0.21
C ILE A 8 26.84 38.85 -0.04
N LEU A 9 26.02 39.84 -0.44
CA LEU A 9 24.60 39.60 -0.77
C LEU A 9 24.44 38.72 -2.00
N VAL A 10 25.29 38.85 -3.02
CA VAL A 10 25.27 38.04 -4.22
C VAL A 10 25.71 36.59 -3.87
N LYS A 11 26.75 36.39 -3.06
CA LYS A 11 27.18 35.08 -2.56
C LYS A 11 26.15 34.42 -1.67
N LEU A 12 25.50 35.17 -0.78
CA LEU A 12 24.39 34.64 0.03
C LEU A 12 23.21 34.24 -0.83
N LYS A 13 22.87 35.06 -1.84
CA LYS A 13 21.78 34.72 -2.76
C LYS A 13 22.09 33.49 -3.61
N SER A 14 23.32 33.35 -4.14
CA SER A 14 23.71 32.14 -4.88
C SER A 14 23.74 30.92 -3.99
N TYR A 15 24.29 31.03 -2.79
CA TYR A 15 24.30 29.92 -1.82
C TYR A 15 22.88 29.51 -1.41
N PHE A 16 21.97 30.45 -1.24
CA PHE A 16 20.55 30.17 -0.97
C PHE A 16 19.87 29.50 -2.17
N ILE A 17 20.12 29.95 -3.40
CA ILE A 17 19.59 29.37 -4.62
C ILE A 17 20.17 27.98 -4.86
N ASP A 18 21.47 27.79 -4.66
CA ASP A 18 22.13 26.49 -4.82
C ASP A 18 21.67 25.48 -3.75
N SER A 19 21.51 25.94 -2.48
CA SER A 19 20.91 25.12 -1.42
C SER A 19 19.43 24.84 -1.66
N PHE A 20 18.72 25.73 -2.35
CA PHE A 20 17.33 25.54 -2.75
C PHE A 20 17.19 24.52 -3.89
N ASN A 21 18.16 24.49 -4.81
CA ASN A 21 18.15 23.62 -5.97
C ASN A 21 18.91 22.30 -5.77
N GLN A 22 19.91 22.28 -4.89
CA GLN A 22 20.75 21.11 -4.60
C GLN A 22 20.92 21.00 -3.08
N GLY A 23 19.91 20.48 -2.38
CA GLY A 23 20.02 20.23 -0.95
C GLY A 23 21.15 19.23 -0.64
N SER A 24 21.82 19.41 0.49
CA SER A 24 22.89 18.52 1.00
C SER A 24 22.48 17.04 1.14
N LEU A 25 21.21 16.75 1.03
CA LEU A 25 20.59 15.40 1.07
C LEU A 25 20.22 14.86 -0.31
N GLY A 26 20.60 15.55 -1.41
CA GLY A 26 20.21 15.15 -2.78
C GLY A 26 18.76 15.48 -3.15
N PHE A 27 18.04 16.23 -2.31
CA PHE A 27 16.67 16.70 -2.54
C PHE A 27 16.65 18.23 -2.59
N SER A 28 15.95 18.80 -3.56
CA SER A 28 15.73 20.25 -3.60
C SER A 28 14.72 20.66 -2.52
N LEU A 29 14.85 21.89 -1.99
CA LEU A 29 13.86 22.43 -1.05
C LEU A 29 12.44 22.48 -1.66
N LEU A 30 12.33 22.72 -2.97
CA LEU A 30 11.06 22.67 -3.69
C LEU A 30 10.42 21.27 -3.65
N GLU A 31 11.23 20.22 -3.80
CA GLU A 31 10.74 18.83 -3.68
C GLU A 31 10.25 18.54 -2.27
N ILE A 32 10.98 18.97 -1.25
CA ILE A 32 10.55 18.77 0.16
C ILE A 32 9.25 19.51 0.45
N ILE A 33 9.13 20.77 0.00
CA ILE A 33 7.91 21.56 0.18
C ILE A 33 6.74 20.91 -0.58
N SER A 34 6.96 20.43 -1.79
CA SER A 34 5.93 19.74 -2.57
C SER A 34 5.45 18.47 -1.87
N ILE A 35 6.35 17.66 -1.32
CA ILE A 35 6.02 16.48 -0.53
C ILE A 35 5.12 16.85 0.66
N LEU A 36 5.47 17.87 1.42
CA LEU A 36 4.68 18.33 2.56
C LEU A 36 3.28 18.81 2.15
N ILE A 37 3.17 19.54 1.04
CA ILE A 37 1.88 19.96 0.48
C ILE A 37 1.04 18.74 0.06
N PHE A 38 1.62 17.78 -0.64
CA PHE A 38 0.92 16.56 -1.05
C PHE A 38 0.48 15.72 0.13
N LEU A 39 1.31 15.58 1.19
CA LEU A 39 0.95 14.90 2.43
C LEU A 39 -0.24 15.59 3.12
N PHE A 40 -0.21 16.91 3.20
CA PHE A 40 -1.32 17.68 3.77
C PHE A 40 -2.61 17.50 2.97
N LEU A 41 -2.53 17.56 1.64
CA LEU A 41 -3.65 17.30 0.74
C LEU A 41 -4.18 15.87 0.90
N ALA A 42 -3.31 14.88 1.05
CA ALA A 42 -3.71 13.49 1.25
C ALA A 42 -4.58 13.32 2.50
N ILE A 43 -4.19 13.97 3.61
CA ILE A 43 -4.95 13.92 4.87
C ILE A 43 -6.32 14.59 4.71
N LEU A 44 -6.39 15.75 4.07
CA LEU A 44 -7.65 16.46 3.82
C LEU A 44 -8.59 15.66 2.90
N ILE A 45 -8.06 15.14 1.79
CA ILE A 45 -8.84 14.38 0.81
C ILE A 45 -9.34 13.07 1.41
N ARG A 46 -8.53 12.40 2.25
CA ARG A 46 -8.94 11.17 2.94
C ARG A 46 -10.22 11.37 3.77
N GLY A 47 -10.27 12.44 4.55
CA GLY A 47 -11.43 12.75 5.39
C GLY A 47 -12.70 13.00 4.56
N PHE A 48 -12.59 13.81 3.52
CA PHE A 48 -13.67 14.11 2.60
C PHE A 48 -14.13 12.85 1.83
N PHE A 49 -13.20 12.07 1.32
CA PHE A 49 -13.49 10.82 0.59
C PHE A 49 -14.22 9.81 1.46
N ALA A 50 -13.72 9.58 2.69
CA ALA A 50 -14.34 8.65 3.62
C ALA A 50 -15.77 9.06 3.96
N LYS A 51 -16.02 10.35 4.20
CA LYS A 51 -17.34 10.87 4.58
C LYS A 51 -18.32 10.93 3.40
N THR A 52 -17.84 11.24 2.21
CA THR A 52 -18.71 11.51 1.05
C THR A 52 -18.85 10.29 0.15
N ILE A 53 -17.75 9.69 -0.29
CA ILE A 53 -17.78 8.63 -1.29
C ILE A 53 -18.08 7.28 -0.65
N VAL A 54 -17.33 6.90 0.40
CA VAL A 54 -17.51 5.60 1.05
C VAL A 54 -18.91 5.50 1.67
N SER A 55 -19.42 6.58 2.29
CA SER A 55 -20.76 6.57 2.87
C SER A 55 -21.87 6.53 1.81
N LYS A 56 -21.71 7.21 0.66
CA LYS A 56 -22.67 7.12 -0.43
C LYS A 56 -22.74 5.72 -1.04
N ILE A 57 -21.58 5.09 -1.27
CA ILE A 57 -21.52 3.71 -1.76
C ILE A 57 -22.18 2.77 -0.75
N LYS A 58 -21.92 2.91 0.54
CA LYS A 58 -22.58 2.13 1.59
C LYS A 58 -24.10 2.23 1.50
N ASN A 59 -24.61 3.45 1.39
CA ASN A 59 -26.08 3.68 1.29
C ASN A 59 -26.70 3.06 0.03
N ILE A 60 -25.95 2.95 -1.08
CA ILE A 60 -26.41 2.29 -2.30
C ILE A 60 -26.46 0.78 -2.11
N ILE A 61 -25.40 0.20 -1.54
CA ILE A 61 -25.29 -1.24 -1.30
C ILE A 61 -26.37 -1.72 -0.31
N GLN A 62 -26.60 -0.98 0.77
CA GLN A 62 -27.65 -1.32 1.75
C GLN A 62 -29.08 -1.34 1.15
N LYS A 63 -29.31 -0.67 0.01
CA LYS A 63 -30.60 -0.74 -0.69
C LYS A 63 -30.80 -2.04 -1.48
N THR A 64 -29.74 -2.80 -1.75
CA THR A 64 -29.84 -4.09 -2.47
C THR A 64 -30.42 -5.22 -1.60
N GLY A 65 -30.46 -5.04 -0.28
CA GLY A 65 -31.02 -6.03 0.66
C GLY A 65 -30.23 -7.33 0.78
N ASN A 66 -29.03 -7.38 0.20
CA ASN A 66 -28.17 -8.56 0.24
C ASN A 66 -27.12 -8.42 1.38
N LYS A 67 -27.27 -9.23 2.43
CA LYS A 67 -26.35 -9.20 3.60
C LYS A 67 -24.88 -9.50 3.26
N VAL A 68 -24.64 -10.26 2.18
CA VAL A 68 -23.27 -10.59 1.76
C VAL A 68 -22.58 -9.35 1.22
N ASP A 69 -23.29 -8.56 0.42
CA ASP A 69 -22.76 -7.32 -0.16
C ASP A 69 -22.47 -6.29 0.95
N ASP A 70 -23.36 -6.19 1.95
CA ASP A 70 -23.19 -5.31 3.11
C ASP A 70 -21.93 -5.70 3.91
N ASN A 71 -21.79 -6.99 4.24
CA ASN A 71 -20.64 -7.50 5.00
C ASN A 71 -19.32 -7.33 4.24
N LEU A 72 -19.34 -7.57 2.93
CA LEU A 72 -18.17 -7.39 2.06
C LEU A 72 -17.77 -5.92 2.00
N PHE A 73 -18.72 -5.02 1.81
CA PHE A 73 -18.45 -3.59 1.77
C PHE A 73 -17.93 -3.08 3.13
N ASP A 74 -18.54 -3.51 4.23
CA ASP A 74 -18.09 -3.11 5.58
C ASP A 74 -16.64 -3.59 5.84
N ALA A 75 -16.29 -4.80 5.45
CA ALA A 75 -14.92 -5.32 5.53
C ALA A 75 -13.93 -4.51 4.68
N LEU A 76 -14.34 -4.14 3.45
CA LEU A 76 -13.50 -3.38 2.53
C LEU A 76 -13.48 -1.87 2.81
N SER A 77 -14.42 -1.35 3.59
CA SER A 77 -14.53 0.08 3.88
C SER A 77 -13.26 0.67 4.51
N SER A 78 -12.56 -0.12 5.34
CA SER A 78 -11.32 0.31 5.99
C SER A 78 -10.17 0.52 5.00
N PRO A 79 -9.80 -0.44 4.15
CA PRO A 79 -8.80 -0.22 3.12
C PRO A 79 -9.24 0.84 2.09
N LEU A 80 -10.50 0.88 1.68
CA LEU A 80 -10.99 1.88 0.72
C LEU A 80 -10.78 3.32 1.19
N LYS A 81 -10.87 3.60 2.50
CA LYS A 81 -10.58 4.93 3.05
C LYS A 81 -9.10 5.35 2.91
N THR A 82 -8.18 4.44 2.63
CA THR A 82 -6.77 4.76 2.40
C THR A 82 -6.45 5.03 0.93
N LEU A 83 -7.35 4.68 0.01
CA LEU A 83 -7.17 4.85 -1.43
C LEU A 83 -6.79 6.30 -1.82
N PRO A 84 -7.39 7.38 -1.28
CA PRO A 84 -6.97 8.73 -1.61
C PRO A 84 -5.52 9.05 -1.27
N ILE A 85 -4.99 8.47 -0.18
CA ILE A 85 -3.59 8.65 0.19
C ILE A 85 -2.69 8.04 -0.89
N ILE A 86 -3.00 6.82 -1.34
CA ILE A 86 -2.26 6.13 -2.38
C ILE A 86 -2.28 6.93 -3.69
N LEU A 87 -3.46 7.44 -4.08
CA LEU A 87 -3.62 8.25 -5.28
C LEU A 87 -2.79 9.55 -5.21
N VAL A 88 -2.73 10.20 -4.05
CA VAL A 88 -1.91 11.40 -3.86
C VAL A 88 -0.41 11.06 -3.96
N PHE A 89 0.04 9.94 -3.39
CA PHE A 89 1.42 9.49 -3.52
C PHE A 89 1.80 9.16 -4.98
N ILE A 90 0.89 8.52 -5.72
CA ILE A 90 1.09 8.26 -7.16
C ILE A 90 1.16 9.59 -7.92
N ALA A 91 0.24 10.53 -7.65
CA ALA A 91 0.25 11.86 -8.26
C ALA A 91 1.53 12.62 -7.94
N MET A 92 2.05 12.54 -6.71
CA MET A 92 3.30 13.17 -6.31
C MET A 92 4.47 12.68 -7.18
N GLY A 93 4.52 11.38 -7.50
CA GLY A 93 5.54 10.82 -8.39
C GLY A 93 5.56 11.45 -9.80
N LEU A 94 4.41 11.99 -10.27
CA LEU A 94 4.33 12.66 -11.59
C LEU A 94 4.94 14.07 -11.59
N PHE A 95 5.12 14.68 -10.41
CA PHE A 95 5.65 16.03 -10.25
C PHE A 95 7.14 16.07 -9.88
N VAL A 96 7.72 14.92 -9.55
CA VAL A 96 9.14 14.80 -9.23
C VAL A 96 9.92 14.48 -10.51
N ASN A 97 11.10 15.12 -10.65
CA ASN A 97 11.95 14.88 -11.82
C ASN A 97 12.39 13.41 -11.90
N ASN A 98 12.12 12.75 -13.03
CA ASN A 98 12.36 11.33 -13.24
C ASN A 98 13.84 10.91 -13.07
N ASP A 99 14.78 11.83 -13.22
CA ASP A 99 16.21 11.57 -13.09
C ASP A 99 16.74 11.73 -11.65
N SER A 100 15.87 12.07 -10.70
CA SER A 100 16.27 12.27 -9.30
C SER A 100 16.28 10.96 -8.51
N GLN A 101 17.16 10.85 -7.50
CA GLN A 101 17.14 9.72 -6.55
C GLN A 101 15.80 9.64 -5.82
N LEU A 102 15.14 10.80 -5.64
CA LEU A 102 13.83 10.89 -5.02
C LEU A 102 12.76 10.18 -5.84
N SER A 103 12.79 10.29 -7.17
CA SER A 103 11.80 9.61 -8.04
C SER A 103 11.87 8.10 -7.90
N LEU A 104 13.07 7.52 -7.89
CA LEU A 104 13.28 6.09 -7.68
C LEU A 104 12.78 5.62 -6.31
N PHE A 105 13.00 6.42 -5.28
CA PHE A 105 12.52 6.13 -3.93
C PHE A 105 11.00 6.21 -3.84
N LEU A 106 10.39 7.26 -4.42
CA LEU A 106 8.94 7.41 -4.47
C LEU A 106 8.26 6.30 -5.28
N GLU A 107 8.87 5.87 -6.37
CA GLU A 107 8.36 4.74 -7.15
C GLU A 107 8.28 3.47 -6.31
N LYS A 108 9.34 3.13 -5.56
CA LYS A 108 9.33 1.98 -4.64
C LYS A 108 8.30 2.12 -3.53
N ILE A 109 8.14 3.32 -2.97
CA ILE A 109 7.10 3.59 -1.97
C ILE A 109 5.71 3.41 -2.58
N ASN A 110 5.46 3.95 -3.77
CA ASN A 110 4.18 3.82 -4.47
C ASN A 110 3.85 2.35 -4.75
N GLN A 111 4.81 1.59 -5.28
CA GLN A 111 4.65 0.14 -5.50
C GLN A 111 4.35 -0.59 -4.19
N THR A 112 5.04 -0.23 -3.10
CA THR A 112 4.81 -0.81 -1.77
C THR A 112 3.39 -0.53 -1.27
N PHE A 113 2.92 0.73 -1.37
CA PHE A 113 1.57 1.10 -0.94
C PHE A 113 0.49 0.40 -1.75
N VAL A 114 0.64 0.33 -3.07
CA VAL A 114 -0.29 -0.39 -3.95
C VAL A 114 -0.31 -1.88 -3.62
N THR A 115 0.86 -2.49 -3.42
CA THR A 115 0.97 -3.90 -3.04
C THR A 115 0.28 -4.18 -1.71
N ILE A 116 0.59 -3.41 -0.66
CA ILE A 116 -0.06 -3.55 0.65
C ILE A 116 -1.57 -3.36 0.53
N PHE A 117 -2.02 -2.39 -0.24
CA PHE A 117 -3.44 -2.12 -0.44
C PHE A 117 -4.17 -3.29 -1.07
N ILE A 118 -3.61 -3.88 -2.14
CA ILE A 118 -4.19 -5.04 -2.83
C ILE A 118 -4.28 -6.24 -1.88
N PHE A 119 -3.19 -6.58 -1.18
CA PHE A 119 -3.17 -7.69 -0.25
C PHE A 119 -4.07 -7.46 0.96
N TRP A 120 -4.20 -6.21 1.41
CA TRP A 120 -5.15 -5.85 2.47
C TRP A 120 -6.60 -6.03 2.03
N LEU A 121 -6.96 -5.59 0.81
CA LEU A 121 -8.29 -5.85 0.23
C LEU A 121 -8.58 -7.36 0.17
N LEU A 122 -7.64 -8.16 -0.34
CA LEU A 122 -7.77 -9.63 -0.40
C LEU A 122 -7.95 -10.23 1.00
N HIS A 123 -7.15 -9.82 1.96
CA HIS A 123 -7.23 -10.31 3.33
C HIS A 123 -8.60 -10.00 3.98
N GLN A 124 -9.10 -8.77 3.80
CA GLN A 124 -10.38 -8.35 4.38
C GLN A 124 -11.60 -8.99 3.69
N SER A 125 -11.51 -9.30 2.40
CA SER A 125 -12.61 -9.92 1.66
C SER A 125 -12.86 -11.39 2.01
N LEU A 126 -11.88 -12.08 2.61
CA LEU A 126 -11.99 -13.53 2.87
C LEU A 126 -13.13 -13.91 3.80
N VAL A 127 -13.38 -13.16 4.87
CA VAL A 127 -14.43 -13.50 5.84
C VAL A 127 -15.83 -13.35 5.24
N PRO A 128 -16.17 -12.20 4.62
CA PRO A 128 -17.46 -12.05 3.97
C PRO A 128 -17.68 -13.06 2.84
N LEU A 129 -16.64 -13.33 2.04
CA LEU A 129 -16.72 -14.32 0.96
C LEU A 129 -16.98 -15.73 1.49
N SER A 130 -16.34 -16.11 2.61
CA SER A 130 -16.60 -17.42 3.22
C SER A 130 -18.04 -17.58 3.71
N GLN A 131 -18.65 -16.49 4.21
CA GLN A 131 -20.07 -16.49 4.61
C GLN A 131 -21.02 -16.65 3.43
N ALA A 132 -20.62 -16.20 2.22
CA ALA A 132 -21.39 -16.40 1.00
C ALA A 132 -21.46 -17.87 0.58
N PHE A 133 -20.49 -18.68 0.97
CA PHE A 133 -20.43 -20.10 0.68
C PHE A 133 -20.97 -20.95 1.84
N GLN A 134 -22.18 -20.65 2.34
CA GLN A 134 -22.83 -21.42 3.43
C GLN A 134 -22.91 -22.92 3.13
N LYS A 135 -23.02 -23.32 1.86
CA LYS A 135 -22.99 -24.74 1.45
C LYS A 135 -21.68 -25.45 1.80
N LEU A 136 -20.57 -24.71 1.95
CA LEU A 136 -19.31 -25.29 2.40
C LEU A 136 -19.37 -25.72 3.89
N GLU A 137 -20.12 -24.99 4.72
CA GLU A 137 -20.32 -25.34 6.13
C GLU A 137 -21.20 -26.60 6.30
N GLU A 138 -22.08 -26.87 5.32
CA GLU A 138 -22.89 -28.11 5.30
C GLU A 138 -22.05 -29.33 4.90
N LEU A 139 -21.03 -29.15 4.06
CA LEU A 139 -20.14 -30.21 3.56
C LEU A 139 -18.91 -30.45 4.46
N LEU A 140 -18.44 -29.40 5.11
CA LEU A 140 -17.24 -29.41 5.95
C LEU A 140 -17.61 -29.00 7.38
N SER A 141 -16.93 -29.56 8.38
CA SER A 141 -17.14 -29.10 9.75
C SER A 141 -16.79 -27.63 9.89
N LYS A 142 -17.54 -26.87 10.69
CA LYS A 142 -17.30 -25.45 10.97
C LYS A 142 -15.85 -25.15 11.42
N ALA A 143 -15.26 -26.09 12.19
CA ALA A 143 -13.88 -25.98 12.63
C ALA A 143 -12.89 -26.00 11.45
N LEU A 144 -13.13 -26.84 10.46
CA LEU A 144 -12.29 -27.00 9.28
C LEU A 144 -12.39 -25.75 8.36
N VAL A 145 -13.60 -25.21 8.18
CA VAL A 145 -13.80 -23.96 7.42
C VAL A 145 -13.05 -22.80 8.08
N LEU A 146 -13.17 -22.63 9.40
CA LEU A 146 -12.45 -21.58 10.13
C LEU A 146 -10.94 -21.75 10.06
N TRP A 147 -10.44 -22.99 10.12
CA TRP A 147 -9.02 -23.28 9.97
C TRP A 147 -8.52 -22.91 8.57
N LEU A 148 -9.25 -23.29 7.52
CA LEU A 148 -8.96 -22.96 6.13
C LEU A 148 -8.88 -21.44 5.90
N ILE A 149 -9.88 -20.68 6.36
CA ILE A 149 -9.91 -19.23 6.24
C ILE A 149 -8.68 -18.61 6.92
N ARG A 150 -8.33 -19.09 8.12
CA ARG A 150 -7.18 -18.61 8.86
C ARG A 150 -5.87 -18.92 8.12
N SER A 151 -5.74 -20.11 7.57
CA SER A 151 -4.56 -20.51 6.77
C SER A 151 -4.41 -19.67 5.52
N ILE A 152 -5.51 -19.39 4.79
CA ILE A 152 -5.49 -18.51 3.61
C ILE A 152 -5.14 -17.07 4.01
N LYS A 153 -5.62 -16.57 5.15
CA LYS A 153 -5.24 -15.25 5.66
C LYS A 153 -3.74 -15.12 5.90
N TYR A 154 -3.14 -16.13 6.56
CA TYR A 154 -1.69 -16.12 6.77
C TYR A 154 -0.93 -16.22 5.45
N LEU A 155 -1.41 -17.01 4.49
CA LEU A 155 -0.83 -17.12 3.16
C LEU A 155 -0.86 -15.77 2.43
N ILE A 156 -1.98 -15.02 2.48
CA ILE A 156 -2.10 -13.69 1.87
C ILE A 156 -1.11 -12.70 2.53
N ILE A 157 -0.99 -12.70 3.86
CA ILE A 157 -0.03 -11.84 4.56
C ILE A 157 1.41 -12.20 4.14
N PHE A 158 1.72 -13.50 4.08
CA PHE A 158 3.03 -13.99 3.65
C PHE A 158 3.36 -13.54 2.22
N LEU A 159 2.45 -13.80 1.27
CA LEU A 159 2.64 -13.40 -0.13
C LEU A 159 2.74 -11.88 -0.30
N GLY A 160 1.94 -11.12 0.44
CA GLY A 160 2.02 -9.65 0.46
C GLY A 160 3.37 -9.15 0.98
N SER A 161 3.88 -9.78 2.04
CA SER A 161 5.21 -9.45 2.58
C SER A 161 6.32 -9.78 1.58
N VAL A 162 6.24 -10.93 0.92
CA VAL A 162 7.16 -11.34 -0.14
C VAL A 162 7.15 -10.33 -1.29
N ALA A 163 5.97 -9.93 -1.78
CA ALA A 163 5.84 -8.97 -2.87
C ALA A 163 6.42 -7.59 -2.50
N VAL A 164 6.24 -7.13 -1.25
CA VAL A 164 6.88 -5.91 -0.77
C VAL A 164 8.40 -6.04 -0.75
N LEU A 165 8.95 -7.13 -0.23
CA LEU A 165 10.40 -7.36 -0.18
C LEU A 165 11.01 -7.39 -1.60
N GLU A 166 10.30 -7.96 -2.56
CA GLU A 166 10.73 -8.01 -3.96
C GLU A 166 10.79 -6.61 -4.60
N THR A 167 9.85 -5.72 -4.27
CA THR A 167 9.88 -4.30 -4.68
C THR A 167 11.17 -3.61 -4.22
N TRP A 168 11.70 -3.99 -3.05
CA TRP A 168 12.95 -3.46 -2.50
C TRP A 168 14.21 -4.18 -3.00
N GLY A 169 14.06 -5.11 -3.97
CA GLY A 169 15.16 -5.80 -4.62
C GLY A 169 15.65 -7.05 -3.90
N ILE A 170 14.92 -7.52 -2.88
CA ILE A 170 15.22 -8.77 -2.18
C ILE A 170 14.70 -9.92 -3.03
N LYS A 171 15.59 -10.74 -3.58
CA LYS A 171 15.23 -11.90 -4.41
C LYS A 171 14.64 -13.00 -3.54
N ILE A 172 13.32 -13.13 -3.55
CA ILE A 172 12.58 -14.13 -2.75
C ILE A 172 12.42 -15.46 -3.48
N GLY A 173 12.64 -15.51 -4.80
CA GLY A 173 12.53 -16.72 -5.59
C GLY A 173 13.22 -17.96 -4.98
N PRO A 174 14.48 -17.87 -4.53
CA PRO A 174 15.17 -18.99 -3.86
C PRO A 174 14.48 -19.46 -2.57
N VAL A 175 13.88 -18.52 -1.80
CA VAL A 175 13.16 -18.85 -0.55
C VAL A 175 11.87 -19.61 -0.87
N ILE A 176 11.10 -19.16 -1.87
CA ILE A 176 9.87 -19.83 -2.31
C ILE A 176 10.19 -21.21 -2.87
N ALA A 177 11.24 -21.33 -3.67
CA ALA A 177 11.68 -22.63 -4.19
C ALA A 177 12.08 -23.59 -3.07
N GLY A 178 12.81 -23.10 -2.05
CA GLY A 178 13.17 -23.90 -0.88
C GLY A 178 11.95 -24.36 -0.08
N LEU A 179 10.95 -23.49 0.12
CA LEU A 179 9.68 -23.86 0.77
C LEU A 179 8.90 -24.89 -0.06
N GLY A 180 8.93 -24.77 -1.40
CA GLY A 180 8.34 -25.75 -2.30
C GLY A 180 8.98 -27.15 -2.15
N LEU A 181 10.32 -27.22 -2.13
CA LEU A 181 11.03 -28.48 -1.90
C LEU A 181 10.76 -29.06 -0.51
N PHE A 182 10.71 -28.21 0.52
CA PHE A 182 10.34 -28.64 1.87
C PHE A 182 8.91 -29.21 1.89
N GLY A 183 7.96 -28.55 1.21
CA GLY A 183 6.58 -29.04 1.08
C GLY A 183 6.50 -30.41 0.41
N VAL A 184 7.27 -30.64 -0.66
CA VAL A 184 7.36 -31.96 -1.32
C VAL A 184 7.96 -33.01 -0.38
N ALA A 185 9.02 -32.69 0.35
CA ALA A 185 9.63 -33.61 1.32
C ALA A 185 8.66 -34.02 2.42
N VAL A 186 7.88 -33.05 2.97
CA VAL A 186 6.83 -33.33 3.96
C VAL A 186 5.72 -34.19 3.37
N ALA A 187 5.27 -33.90 2.13
CA ALA A 187 4.23 -34.68 1.47
C ALA A 187 4.65 -36.16 1.23
N LEU A 188 5.90 -36.35 0.79
CA LEU A 188 6.46 -37.70 0.62
C LEU A 188 6.59 -38.43 1.96
N GLY A 189 7.04 -37.73 3.02
CA GLY A 189 7.13 -38.32 4.36
C GLY A 189 5.78 -38.65 4.99
N ALA A 190 4.70 -37.98 4.60
CA ALA A 190 3.34 -38.23 5.07
C ALA A 190 2.61 -39.27 4.22
N GLN A 191 3.17 -39.72 3.09
CA GLN A 191 2.54 -40.66 2.19
C GLN A 191 2.37 -42.08 2.82
N ASP A 192 3.27 -42.41 3.75
CA ASP A 192 3.31 -43.76 4.40
C ASP A 192 2.56 -43.79 5.76
N LEU A 193 1.87 -42.66 6.14
CA LEU A 193 1.08 -42.57 7.37
C LEU A 193 -0.41 -42.78 7.08
#